data_4624d25ebf1101736163185efa0fe9f6
#
_entry.id   4624d25ebf1101736163185efa0fe9f6
#
_cell.length_a   1.000
_cell.length_b   1.000
_cell.length_c   1.000
_cell.angle_alpha   90.00
_cell.angle_beta   90.00
_cell.angle_gamma   90.00
#
_symmetry.space_group_name_H-M   'P 1'
#
loop_
_entity.id
_entity.type
_entity.pdbx_description
1 polymer ?
#
loop_
_entity_poly.entity_id
_entity_poly.type
_entity_poly.pdbx_seq_one_letter_code
_entity_poly.pdbx_strand_id
1 'polypeptide(L)'
;MTTSSDVTSAIQAGDAVRLQELIREAPQLAGTRDSNGVSAIMLSLYQRRRDLADLLLRAHPTLDVFEAAALGRIERLEELLRAHPDLAGAWSGDGFTPLHFAAYFSQEEAASVLLDAGADPRAVARNATQVQALHSAASARASKVAELLLKAGADVNARQQKGFTPLQSAAHNGDTAMLSLFLRYGADREQQNEEGKTALDLAREAGKEEAIRMLSGAA
;
A
#
# COMPACT_ATOMS: atom_id res chain seq x y z
N MET A 1 32.30 13.65 -2.87
CA MET A 1 31.86 12.52 -2.00
C MET A 1 30.41 12.25 -2.30
N THR A 2 30.06 11.03 -2.63
CA THR A 2 28.67 10.58 -2.87
C THR A 2 27.88 10.59 -1.55
N THR A 3 26.71 11.18 -1.54
CA THR A 3 25.89 11.40 -0.34
C THR A 3 24.51 10.74 -0.46
N SER A 4 23.79 10.61 0.66
CA SER A 4 22.39 10.18 0.69
C SER A 4 21.50 11.11 -0.17
N SER A 5 21.78 12.41 -0.18
CA SER A 5 21.04 13.39 -0.98
C SER A 5 21.21 13.16 -2.48
N ASP A 6 22.41 12.73 -2.94
CA ASP A 6 22.63 12.41 -4.35
C ASP A 6 21.79 11.22 -4.79
N VAL A 7 21.68 10.17 -3.93
CA VAL A 7 20.86 8.99 -4.20
C VAL A 7 19.38 9.36 -4.27
N THR A 8 18.85 10.11 -3.30
CA THR A 8 17.44 10.53 -3.31
C THR A 8 17.12 11.44 -4.50
N SER A 9 18.05 12.34 -4.87
CA SER A 9 17.89 13.21 -6.04
C SER A 9 17.87 12.41 -7.35
N ALA A 10 18.75 11.41 -7.51
CA ALA A 10 18.76 10.55 -8.68
C ALA A 10 17.45 9.75 -8.80
N ILE A 11 16.90 9.25 -7.67
CA ILE A 11 15.61 8.57 -7.65
C ILE A 11 14.49 9.54 -8.06
N GLN A 12 14.42 10.73 -7.47
CA GLN A 12 13.41 11.73 -7.79
C GLN A 12 13.44 12.16 -9.27
N ALA A 13 14.62 12.27 -9.85
CA ALA A 13 14.81 12.53 -11.28
C ALA A 13 14.52 11.30 -12.17
N GLY A 14 14.39 10.11 -11.59
CA GLY A 14 14.25 8.86 -12.33
C GLY A 14 15.52 8.47 -13.10
N ASP A 15 16.68 8.98 -12.70
CA ASP A 15 17.97 8.78 -13.37
C ASP A 15 18.63 7.47 -12.93
N ALA A 16 18.29 6.39 -13.65
CA ALA A 16 18.82 5.05 -13.38
C ALA A 16 20.34 4.96 -13.60
N VAL A 17 20.88 5.70 -14.57
CA VAL A 17 22.33 5.68 -14.86
C VAL A 17 23.09 6.32 -13.69
N ARG A 18 22.65 7.49 -13.27
CA ARG A 18 23.26 8.18 -12.14
C ARG A 18 23.14 7.37 -10.86
N LEU A 19 21.96 6.78 -10.59
CA LEU A 19 21.77 5.92 -9.43
C LEU A 19 22.73 4.73 -9.44
N GLN A 20 22.89 4.07 -10.58
CA GLN A 20 23.81 2.95 -10.72
C GLN A 20 25.28 3.35 -10.45
N GLU A 21 25.73 4.51 -10.93
CA GLU A 21 27.06 5.03 -10.64
C GLU A 21 27.25 5.27 -9.14
N LEU A 22 26.30 5.95 -8.50
CA LEU A 22 26.33 6.27 -7.07
C LEU A 22 26.42 5.01 -6.21
N ILE A 23 25.60 3.98 -6.51
CA ILE A 23 25.60 2.72 -5.76
C ILE A 23 26.85 1.89 -6.05
N ARG A 24 27.43 1.96 -7.24
CA ARG A 24 28.71 1.32 -7.55
C ARG A 24 29.87 1.95 -6.76
N GLU A 25 29.87 3.29 -6.60
CA GLU A 25 30.89 4.01 -5.82
C GLU A 25 30.72 3.81 -4.30
N ALA A 26 29.47 3.76 -3.83
CA ALA A 26 29.14 3.69 -2.41
C ALA A 26 27.93 2.77 -2.17
N PRO A 27 28.13 1.42 -2.22
CA PRO A 27 27.03 0.43 -2.10
C PRO A 27 26.20 0.56 -0.80
N GLN A 28 26.81 1.03 0.29
CA GLN A 28 26.14 1.26 1.57
C GLN A 28 25.01 2.31 1.48
N LEU A 29 25.03 3.18 0.47
CA LEU A 29 23.98 4.19 0.26
C LEU A 29 22.68 3.60 -0.30
N ALA A 30 22.65 2.32 -0.70
CA ALA A 30 21.43 1.65 -1.10
C ALA A 30 20.38 1.58 0.04
N GLY A 31 20.82 1.58 1.30
CA GLY A 31 19.95 1.63 2.48
C GLY A 31 19.64 3.06 2.99
N THR A 32 19.97 4.09 2.21
CA THR A 32 19.77 5.48 2.64
C THR A 32 18.29 5.82 2.84
N ARG A 33 18.01 6.82 3.69
CA ARG A 33 16.68 7.36 3.95
C ARG A 33 16.67 8.87 3.72
N ASP A 34 15.51 9.39 3.32
CA ASP A 34 15.29 10.83 3.23
C ASP A 34 15.09 11.47 4.62
N SER A 35 14.82 12.77 4.65
CA SER A 35 14.57 13.54 5.88
C SER A 35 13.32 13.09 6.66
N ASN A 36 12.40 12.38 6.01
CA ASN A 36 11.18 11.84 6.62
C ASN A 36 11.36 10.38 7.07
N GLY A 37 12.57 9.81 6.91
CA GLY A 37 12.85 8.41 7.24
C GLY A 37 12.41 7.41 6.17
N VAL A 38 11.92 7.86 5.00
CA VAL A 38 11.52 6.99 3.88
C VAL A 38 12.77 6.51 3.16
N SER A 39 12.91 5.21 2.97
CA SER A 39 14.10 4.63 2.34
C SER A 39 14.14 4.88 0.82
N ALA A 40 15.34 4.85 0.25
CA ALA A 40 15.56 4.93 -1.19
C ALA A 40 14.76 3.87 -1.97
N ILE A 41 14.64 2.66 -1.42
CA ILE A 41 13.82 1.58 -1.98
C ILE A 41 12.34 2.00 -2.00
N MET A 42 11.81 2.47 -0.87
CA MET A 42 10.41 2.89 -0.79
C MET A 42 10.11 4.10 -1.68
N LEU A 43 11.02 5.09 -1.76
CA LEU A 43 10.90 6.22 -2.70
C LEU A 43 10.79 5.75 -4.15
N SER A 44 11.60 4.76 -4.54
CA SER A 44 11.57 4.17 -5.89
C SER A 44 10.23 3.46 -6.15
N LEU A 45 9.72 2.70 -5.18
CA LEU A 45 8.43 2.00 -5.27
C LEU A 45 7.26 2.97 -5.36
N TYR A 46 7.26 4.07 -4.60
CA TYR A 46 6.22 5.11 -4.66
C TYR A 46 6.13 5.78 -6.03
N GLN A 47 7.28 5.95 -6.70
CA GLN A 47 7.33 6.47 -8.06
C GLN A 47 7.00 5.41 -9.12
N ARG A 48 6.65 4.18 -8.72
CA ARG A 48 6.42 3.03 -9.61
C ARG A 48 7.65 2.68 -10.45
N ARG A 49 8.84 3.01 -9.96
CA ARG A 49 10.13 2.76 -10.59
C ARG A 49 10.77 1.50 -9.98
N ARG A 50 10.19 0.37 -10.31
CA ARG A 50 10.71 -0.93 -9.88
C ARG A 50 12.15 -1.17 -10.33
N ASP A 51 12.50 -0.67 -11.50
CA ASP A 51 13.87 -0.72 -12.03
C ASP A 51 14.90 -0.05 -11.10
N LEU A 52 14.57 1.09 -10.48
CA LEU A 52 15.43 1.76 -9.50
C LEU A 52 15.51 0.99 -8.18
N ALA A 53 14.39 0.45 -7.71
CA ALA A 53 14.38 -0.39 -6.52
C ALA A 53 15.25 -1.64 -6.72
N ASP A 54 15.18 -2.28 -7.89
CA ASP A 54 15.99 -3.44 -8.22
C ASP A 54 17.50 -3.12 -8.31
N LEU A 55 17.88 -1.92 -8.75
CA LEU A 55 19.27 -1.44 -8.70
C LEU A 55 19.78 -1.34 -7.26
N LEU A 56 18.97 -0.76 -6.37
CA LEU A 56 19.30 -0.65 -4.94
C LEU A 56 19.42 -2.03 -4.29
N LEU A 57 18.51 -2.95 -4.58
CA LEU A 57 18.49 -4.31 -4.03
C LEU A 57 19.72 -5.15 -4.44
N ARG A 58 20.35 -4.87 -5.57
CA ARG A 58 21.60 -5.54 -6.00
C ARG A 58 22.78 -5.24 -5.08
N ALA A 59 22.76 -4.15 -4.33
CA ALA A 59 23.76 -3.84 -3.31
C ALA A 59 23.50 -4.54 -1.97
N HIS A 60 22.50 -5.43 -1.90
CA HIS A 60 22.12 -6.20 -0.72
C HIS A 60 21.92 -5.35 0.56
N PRO A 61 21.12 -4.26 0.52
CA PRO A 61 20.84 -3.49 1.70
C PRO A 61 20.08 -4.33 2.73
N THR A 62 20.29 -4.03 4.01
CA THR A 62 19.48 -4.66 5.07
C THR A 62 18.07 -4.07 5.03
N LEU A 63 17.09 -4.92 4.69
CA LEU A 63 15.68 -4.50 4.62
C LEU A 63 15.07 -4.43 6.01
N ASP A 64 14.31 -3.38 6.27
CA ASP A 64 13.43 -3.30 7.43
C ASP A 64 12.08 -4.00 7.20
N VAL A 65 11.18 -3.92 8.19
CA VAL A 65 9.86 -4.57 8.14
C VAL A 65 8.96 -3.97 7.04
N PHE A 66 9.07 -2.67 6.79
CA PHE A 66 8.25 -1.97 5.79
C PHE A 66 8.67 -2.35 4.37
N GLU A 67 9.98 -2.37 4.12
CA GLU A 67 10.56 -2.80 2.84
C GLU A 67 10.31 -4.29 2.59
N ALA A 68 10.47 -5.12 3.61
CA ALA A 68 10.20 -6.56 3.52
C ALA A 68 8.72 -6.80 3.17
N ALA A 69 7.79 -6.09 3.82
CA ALA A 69 6.37 -6.17 3.53
C ALA A 69 6.01 -5.66 2.12
N ALA A 70 6.55 -4.50 1.72
CA ALA A 70 6.30 -3.89 0.40
C ALA A 70 6.83 -4.73 -0.77
N LEU A 71 7.95 -5.43 -0.56
CA LEU A 71 8.63 -6.24 -1.57
C LEU A 71 8.21 -7.73 -1.53
N GLY A 72 7.41 -8.13 -0.55
CA GLY A 72 7.05 -9.54 -0.35
C GLY A 72 8.24 -10.44 -0.02
N ARG A 73 9.21 -9.93 0.76
CA ARG A 73 10.38 -10.70 1.20
C ARG A 73 10.04 -11.50 2.46
N ILE A 74 9.38 -12.63 2.25
CA ILE A 74 8.72 -13.40 3.32
C ILE A 74 9.71 -13.88 4.37
N GLU A 75 10.81 -14.49 3.98
CA GLU A 75 11.82 -15.01 4.91
C GLU A 75 12.38 -13.90 5.80
N ARG A 76 12.62 -12.71 5.19
CA ARG A 76 13.10 -11.54 5.92
C ARG A 76 12.02 -10.96 6.85
N LEU A 77 10.78 -10.93 6.40
CA LEU A 77 9.64 -10.47 7.20
C LEU A 77 9.44 -11.36 8.44
N GLU A 78 9.44 -12.68 8.26
CA GLU A 78 9.33 -13.65 9.35
C GLU A 78 10.49 -13.57 10.34
N GLU A 79 11.75 -13.43 9.83
CA GLU A 79 12.93 -13.23 10.67
C GLU A 79 12.74 -12.00 11.58
N LEU A 80 12.33 -10.86 11.01
CA LEU A 80 12.13 -9.63 11.74
C LEU A 80 11.01 -9.76 12.79
N LEU A 81 9.87 -10.34 12.42
CA LEU A 81 8.72 -10.51 13.31
C LEU A 81 8.99 -11.54 14.42
N ARG A 82 9.80 -12.56 14.15
CA ARG A 82 10.24 -13.52 15.18
C ARG A 82 11.16 -12.88 16.21
N ALA A 83 12.08 -12.01 15.76
CA ALA A 83 13.00 -11.28 16.64
C ALA A 83 12.31 -10.14 17.40
N HIS A 84 11.37 -9.47 16.77
CA HIS A 84 10.68 -8.29 17.25
C HIS A 84 9.18 -8.33 16.85
N PRO A 85 8.33 -9.03 17.62
CA PRO A 85 6.88 -9.18 17.29
C PRO A 85 6.12 -7.86 17.22
N ASP A 86 6.56 -6.84 17.96
CA ASP A 86 6.00 -5.49 17.94
C ASP A 86 6.10 -4.79 16.58
N LEU A 87 7.00 -5.24 15.71
CA LEU A 87 7.13 -4.71 14.36
C LEU A 87 5.89 -4.95 13.48
N ALA A 88 5.02 -5.92 13.81
CA ALA A 88 3.76 -6.12 13.10
C ALA A 88 2.85 -4.87 13.15
N GLY A 89 2.89 -4.13 14.26
CA GLY A 89 2.15 -2.87 14.47
C GLY A 89 3.01 -1.61 14.36
N ALA A 90 4.25 -1.69 13.89
CA ALA A 90 5.15 -0.54 13.78
C ALA A 90 4.65 0.49 12.75
N TRP A 91 5.10 1.73 12.91
CA TRP A 91 4.77 2.85 12.03
C TRP A 91 6.02 3.35 11.31
N SER A 92 5.93 3.48 10.00
CA SER A 92 6.95 4.12 9.18
C SER A 92 7.01 5.64 9.39
N GLY A 93 8.05 6.29 8.92
CA GLY A 93 8.19 7.74 9.03
C GLY A 93 7.09 8.53 8.33
N ASP A 94 6.47 7.98 7.29
CA ASP A 94 5.33 8.54 6.58
C ASP A 94 3.96 8.07 7.09
N GLY A 95 3.94 7.35 8.22
CA GLY A 95 2.74 7.04 8.99
C GLY A 95 1.95 5.82 8.55
N PHE A 96 2.57 4.86 7.88
CA PHE A 96 1.93 3.60 7.49
C PHE A 96 2.45 2.40 8.29
N THR A 97 1.62 1.36 8.45
CA THR A 97 2.07 0.08 9.02
C THR A 97 2.59 -0.85 7.92
N PRO A 98 3.34 -1.93 8.27
CA PRO A 98 3.75 -2.94 7.28
C PRO A 98 2.58 -3.53 6.51
N LEU A 99 1.40 -3.68 7.16
CA LEU A 99 0.19 -4.20 6.53
C LEU A 99 -0.38 -3.25 5.46
N HIS A 100 -0.26 -1.93 5.63
CA HIS A 100 -0.60 -0.96 4.58
C HIS A 100 0.26 -1.15 3.34
N PHE A 101 1.56 -1.39 3.50
CA PHE A 101 2.49 -1.62 2.39
C PHE A 101 2.22 -2.94 1.70
N ALA A 102 2.05 -4.05 2.45
CA ALA A 102 1.68 -5.33 1.88
C ALA A 102 0.39 -5.21 1.04
N ALA A 103 -0.60 -4.46 1.53
CA ALA A 103 -1.86 -4.23 0.83
C ALA A 103 -1.67 -3.36 -0.43
N TYR A 104 -0.94 -2.24 -0.33
CA TYR A 104 -0.73 -1.33 -1.45
C TYR A 104 0.11 -1.95 -2.59
N PHE A 105 1.09 -2.79 -2.24
CA PHE A 105 1.95 -3.47 -3.20
C PHE A 105 1.45 -4.89 -3.56
N SER A 106 0.22 -5.24 -3.15
CA SER A 106 -0.45 -6.51 -3.49
C SER A 106 0.33 -7.76 -3.06
N GLN A 107 1.00 -7.69 -1.92
CA GLN A 107 1.81 -8.77 -1.37
C GLN A 107 0.95 -9.67 -0.48
N GLU A 108 0.28 -10.65 -1.09
CA GLU A 108 -0.70 -11.54 -0.43
C GLU A 108 -0.07 -12.30 0.76
N GLU A 109 1.05 -12.96 0.52
CA GLU A 109 1.72 -13.76 1.54
C GLU A 109 2.26 -12.90 2.69
N ALA A 110 2.84 -11.72 2.39
CA ALA A 110 3.28 -10.78 3.42
C ALA A 110 2.11 -10.26 4.27
N ALA A 111 0.95 -9.99 3.65
CA ALA A 111 -0.26 -9.59 4.38
C ALA A 111 -0.72 -10.71 5.32
N SER A 112 -0.71 -11.98 4.87
CA SER A 112 -1.05 -13.14 5.72
C SER A 112 -0.10 -13.25 6.90
N VAL A 113 1.22 -13.24 6.68
CA VAL A 113 2.24 -13.31 7.73
C VAL A 113 2.07 -12.19 8.76
N LEU A 114 1.80 -10.96 8.30
CA LEU A 114 1.57 -9.83 9.22
C LEU A 114 0.31 -9.99 10.06
N LEU A 115 -0.79 -10.45 9.46
CA LEU A 115 -2.04 -10.70 10.18
C LEU A 115 -1.88 -11.83 11.20
N ASP A 116 -1.19 -12.91 10.84
CA ASP A 116 -0.87 -14.02 11.75
C ASP A 116 0.04 -13.58 12.90
N ALA A 117 0.91 -12.58 12.66
CA ALA A 117 1.74 -11.92 13.68
C ALA A 117 0.99 -10.88 14.52
N GLY A 118 -0.32 -10.71 14.32
CA GLY A 118 -1.16 -9.82 15.13
C GLY A 118 -1.21 -8.37 14.62
N ALA A 119 -0.86 -8.10 13.36
CA ALA A 119 -1.08 -6.77 12.77
C ALA A 119 -2.58 -6.42 12.79
N ASP A 120 -2.90 -5.20 13.24
CA ASP A 120 -4.29 -4.73 13.29
C ASP A 120 -4.80 -4.35 11.89
N PRO A 121 -5.79 -5.07 11.30
CA PRO A 121 -6.35 -4.76 10.00
C PRO A 121 -7.13 -3.43 9.96
N ARG A 122 -7.46 -2.87 11.13
CA ARG A 122 -8.17 -1.59 11.29
C ARG A 122 -7.27 -0.42 11.60
N ALA A 123 -5.95 -0.62 11.68
CA ALA A 123 -5.00 0.45 11.94
C ALA A 123 -5.18 1.60 10.93
N VAL A 124 -5.37 2.81 11.44
CA VAL A 124 -5.55 4.02 10.61
C VAL A 124 -4.20 4.70 10.41
N ALA A 125 -3.81 4.98 9.17
CA ALA A 125 -2.55 5.65 8.87
C ALA A 125 -2.41 6.99 9.64
N ARG A 126 -1.21 7.23 10.20
CA ARG A 126 -0.88 8.42 11.01
C ARG A 126 -0.42 9.59 10.14
N ASN A 127 -1.15 9.82 9.05
CA ASN A 127 -0.93 10.92 8.12
C ASN A 127 -2.27 11.49 7.64
N ALA A 128 -2.24 12.52 6.78
CA ALA A 128 -3.44 13.20 6.32
C ALA A 128 -4.42 12.32 5.56
N THR A 129 -4.00 11.18 5.02
CA THR A 129 -4.87 10.29 4.24
C THR A 129 -5.84 9.50 5.11
N GLN A 130 -5.45 9.17 6.36
CA GLN A 130 -6.24 8.36 7.30
C GLN A 130 -6.73 7.03 6.72
N VAL A 131 -5.97 6.45 5.79
CA VAL A 131 -6.33 5.16 5.18
C VAL A 131 -6.13 4.01 6.17
N GLN A 132 -6.91 2.95 5.99
CA GLN A 132 -6.63 1.62 6.53
C GLN A 132 -6.07 0.72 5.42
N ALA A 133 -5.49 -0.42 5.77
CA ALA A 133 -4.94 -1.36 4.79
C ALA A 133 -5.97 -1.79 3.71
N LEU A 134 -7.26 -1.85 4.05
CA LEU A 134 -8.32 -2.18 3.10
C LEU A 134 -8.49 -1.10 2.00
N HIS A 135 -8.30 0.19 2.31
CA HIS A 135 -8.27 1.27 1.30
C HIS A 135 -7.06 1.13 0.39
N SER A 136 -5.89 0.77 0.96
CA SER A 136 -4.67 0.51 0.19
C SER A 136 -4.88 -0.64 -0.80
N ALA A 137 -5.49 -1.76 -0.35
CA ALA A 137 -5.83 -2.90 -1.20
C ALA A 137 -6.83 -2.51 -2.31
N ALA A 138 -7.86 -1.71 -1.98
CA ALA A 138 -8.84 -1.24 -2.98
C ALA A 138 -8.18 -0.35 -4.05
N SER A 139 -7.28 0.55 -3.65
CA SER A 139 -6.53 1.40 -4.59
C SER A 139 -5.59 0.62 -5.49
N ALA A 140 -4.98 -0.43 -4.96
CA ALA A 140 -4.06 -1.32 -5.68
C ALA A 140 -4.77 -2.41 -6.49
N ARG A 141 -6.11 -2.54 -6.39
CA ARG A 141 -6.90 -3.64 -6.97
C ARG A 141 -6.45 -5.04 -6.48
N ALA A 142 -5.96 -5.10 -5.25
CA ALA A 142 -5.42 -6.29 -4.61
C ALA A 142 -6.53 -7.12 -3.97
N SER A 143 -7.41 -7.74 -4.76
CA SER A 143 -8.62 -8.41 -4.29
C SER A 143 -8.35 -9.56 -3.30
N LYS A 144 -7.27 -10.31 -3.49
CA LYS A 144 -6.87 -11.36 -2.56
C LYS A 144 -6.44 -10.81 -1.19
N VAL A 145 -5.66 -9.72 -1.18
CA VAL A 145 -5.28 -9.04 0.07
C VAL A 145 -6.51 -8.43 0.74
N ALA A 146 -7.42 -7.80 -0.02
CA ALA A 146 -8.68 -7.29 0.51
C ALA A 146 -9.52 -8.39 1.18
N GLU A 147 -9.59 -9.58 0.58
CA GLU A 147 -10.30 -10.71 1.17
C GLU A 147 -9.64 -11.20 2.47
N LEU A 148 -8.30 -11.27 2.53
CA LEU A 148 -7.57 -11.59 3.77
C LEU A 148 -7.87 -10.58 4.87
N LEU A 149 -7.81 -9.28 4.56
CA LEU A 149 -8.10 -8.20 5.51
C LEU A 149 -9.53 -8.29 6.04
N LEU A 150 -10.52 -8.54 5.18
CA LEU A 150 -11.92 -8.68 5.57
C LEU A 150 -12.15 -9.91 6.46
N LYS A 151 -11.51 -11.05 6.14
CA LYS A 151 -11.53 -12.25 6.99
C LYS A 151 -10.90 -12.00 8.36
N ALA A 152 -9.88 -11.15 8.43
CA ALA A 152 -9.23 -10.74 9.67
C ALA A 152 -10.00 -9.66 10.44
N GLY A 153 -11.15 -9.20 9.93
CA GLY A 153 -12.03 -8.26 10.62
C GLY A 153 -11.80 -6.79 10.27
N ALA A 154 -11.21 -6.48 9.12
CA ALA A 154 -11.20 -5.11 8.59
C ALA A 154 -12.64 -4.60 8.41
N ASP A 155 -12.85 -3.31 8.69
CA ASP A 155 -14.15 -2.67 8.49
C ASP A 155 -14.35 -2.34 7.00
N VAL A 156 -15.29 -3.03 6.36
CA VAL A 156 -15.61 -2.82 4.93
C VAL A 156 -16.18 -1.42 4.65
N ASN A 157 -16.74 -0.76 5.68
CA ASN A 157 -17.30 0.59 5.63
C ASN A 157 -16.39 1.66 6.24
N ALA A 158 -15.12 1.33 6.49
CA ALA A 158 -14.16 2.28 7.02
C ALA A 158 -14.05 3.53 6.13
N ARG A 159 -13.88 4.69 6.76
CA ARG A 159 -13.77 5.98 6.08
C ARG A 159 -12.34 6.49 6.17
N GLN A 160 -11.78 6.90 5.04
CA GLN A 160 -10.53 7.65 4.96
C GLN A 160 -10.78 9.15 4.84
N GLN A 161 -9.75 9.95 4.61
CA GLN A 161 -9.85 11.39 4.35
C GLN A 161 -10.98 11.70 3.35
N LYS A 162 -11.74 12.75 3.61
CA LYS A 162 -12.95 13.17 2.86
C LYS A 162 -14.08 12.14 2.89
N GLY A 163 -14.05 11.20 3.82
CA GLY A 163 -15.11 10.22 4.02
C GLY A 163 -15.21 9.11 2.97
N PHE A 164 -14.19 8.93 2.13
CA PHE A 164 -14.21 7.86 1.13
C PHE A 164 -14.15 6.48 1.77
N THR A 165 -14.92 5.53 1.20
CA THR A 165 -14.94 4.12 1.59
C THR A 165 -14.18 3.24 0.59
N PRO A 166 -13.80 2.00 0.96
CA PRO A 166 -13.23 1.02 0.02
C PRO A 166 -14.14 0.75 -1.17
N LEU A 167 -15.48 0.65 -0.95
CA LEU A 167 -16.45 0.45 -2.02
C LEU A 167 -16.43 1.60 -3.03
N GLN A 168 -16.35 2.83 -2.56
CA GLN A 168 -16.28 4.03 -3.42
C GLN A 168 -15.00 4.05 -4.26
N SER A 169 -13.87 3.65 -3.69
CA SER A 169 -12.60 3.51 -4.43
C SER A 169 -12.70 2.45 -5.53
N ALA A 170 -13.29 1.29 -5.23
CA ALA A 170 -13.50 0.21 -6.20
C ALA A 170 -14.45 0.65 -7.33
N ALA A 171 -15.52 1.39 -7.00
CA ALA A 171 -16.50 1.91 -7.95
C ALA A 171 -15.85 2.91 -8.92
N HIS A 172 -15.11 3.90 -8.40
CA HIS A 172 -14.37 4.86 -9.21
C HIS A 172 -13.37 4.18 -10.17
N ASN A 173 -12.69 3.13 -9.69
CA ASN A 173 -11.75 2.36 -10.50
C ASN A 173 -12.44 1.42 -11.51
N GLY A 174 -13.75 1.15 -11.36
CA GLY A 174 -14.49 0.17 -12.14
C GLY A 174 -14.06 -1.27 -11.87
N ASP A 175 -13.58 -1.56 -10.66
CA ASP A 175 -13.14 -2.90 -10.25
C ASP A 175 -14.32 -3.74 -9.77
N THR A 176 -14.92 -4.46 -10.70
CA THR A 176 -16.12 -5.28 -10.46
C THR A 176 -15.87 -6.47 -9.52
N ALA A 177 -14.66 -7.04 -9.54
CA ALA A 177 -14.29 -8.10 -8.63
C ALA A 177 -14.23 -7.60 -7.19
N MET A 178 -13.61 -6.43 -6.99
CA MET A 178 -13.52 -5.77 -5.69
C MET A 178 -14.90 -5.31 -5.22
N LEU A 179 -15.75 -4.75 -6.10
CA LEU A 179 -17.14 -4.39 -5.79
C LEU A 179 -17.91 -5.59 -5.29
N SER A 180 -17.87 -6.71 -6.02
CA SER A 180 -18.53 -7.95 -5.62
C SER A 180 -18.05 -8.44 -4.25
N LEU A 181 -16.74 -8.37 -4.01
CA LEU A 181 -16.14 -8.74 -2.72
C LEU A 181 -16.70 -7.87 -1.59
N PHE A 182 -16.62 -6.55 -1.72
CA PHE A 182 -17.07 -5.63 -0.66
C PHE A 182 -18.57 -5.74 -0.38
N LEU A 183 -19.40 -5.87 -1.43
CA LEU A 183 -20.83 -6.07 -1.26
C LEU A 183 -21.17 -7.38 -0.53
N ARG A 184 -20.46 -8.48 -0.79
CA ARG A 184 -20.60 -9.74 -0.06
C ARG A 184 -20.26 -9.60 1.44
N TYR A 185 -19.34 -8.69 1.79
CA TYR A 185 -18.97 -8.40 3.16
C TYR A 185 -19.78 -7.28 3.79
N GLY A 186 -20.87 -6.85 3.14
CA GLY A 186 -21.84 -5.89 3.72
C GLY A 186 -21.45 -4.43 3.55
N ALA A 187 -20.72 -4.09 2.48
CA ALA A 187 -20.46 -2.68 2.16
C ALA A 187 -21.76 -1.94 1.90
N ASP A 188 -21.92 -0.78 2.54
CA ASP A 188 -23.06 0.10 2.39
C ASP A 188 -22.98 0.87 1.06
N ARG A 189 -23.94 0.60 0.16
CA ARG A 189 -24.04 1.24 -1.17
C ARG A 189 -24.43 2.70 -1.09
N GLU A 190 -25.19 3.07 -0.06
CA GLU A 190 -25.78 4.39 0.12
C GLU A 190 -24.87 5.32 0.93
N GLN A 191 -23.75 4.81 1.46
CA GLN A 191 -22.81 5.62 2.21
C GLN A 191 -22.22 6.73 1.33
N GLN A 192 -22.39 7.96 1.78
CA GLN A 192 -21.90 9.16 1.09
C GLN A 192 -20.55 9.60 1.66
N ASN A 193 -19.65 10.07 0.80
CA ASN A 193 -18.47 10.82 1.19
C ASN A 193 -18.84 12.27 1.60
N GLU A 194 -17.85 13.09 1.94
CA GLU A 194 -18.10 14.50 2.34
C GLU A 194 -18.63 15.40 1.21
N GLU A 195 -18.51 14.95 -0.05
CA GLU A 195 -19.11 15.62 -1.21
C GLU A 195 -20.56 15.17 -1.47
N GLY A 196 -21.14 14.33 -0.61
CA GLY A 196 -22.46 13.76 -0.77
C GLY A 196 -22.57 12.69 -1.85
N LYS A 197 -21.46 12.15 -2.33
CA LYS A 197 -21.43 11.16 -3.41
C LYS A 197 -21.41 9.73 -2.86
N THR A 198 -22.26 8.89 -3.44
CA THR A 198 -22.27 7.44 -3.23
C THR A 198 -21.25 6.72 -4.15
N ALA A 199 -21.05 5.42 -3.95
CA ALA A 199 -20.27 4.59 -4.87
C ALA A 199 -20.81 4.61 -6.29
N LEU A 200 -22.14 4.62 -6.46
CA LEU A 200 -22.80 4.70 -7.76
C LEU A 200 -22.50 6.02 -8.48
N ASP A 201 -22.52 7.14 -7.76
CA ASP A 201 -22.23 8.46 -8.33
C ASP A 201 -20.80 8.54 -8.84
N LEU A 202 -19.83 8.00 -8.06
CA LEU A 202 -18.42 7.95 -8.46
C LEU A 202 -18.19 7.02 -9.68
N ALA A 203 -18.93 5.90 -9.77
CA ALA A 203 -18.88 5.02 -10.95
C ALA A 203 -19.41 5.75 -12.19
N ARG A 204 -20.50 6.54 -12.06
CA ARG A 204 -21.08 7.36 -13.15
C ARG A 204 -20.10 8.43 -13.62
N GLU A 205 -19.53 9.21 -12.69
CA GLU A 205 -18.53 10.23 -13.00
C GLU A 205 -17.30 9.67 -13.72
N ALA A 206 -16.89 8.45 -13.33
CA ALA A 206 -15.75 7.77 -13.94
C ALA A 206 -16.09 6.97 -15.22
N GLY A 207 -17.37 6.96 -15.65
CA GLY A 207 -17.85 6.25 -16.83
C GLY A 207 -17.68 4.73 -16.75
N LYS A 208 -17.88 4.13 -15.56
CA LYS A 208 -17.64 2.70 -15.31
C LYS A 208 -18.94 1.90 -15.45
N GLU A 209 -19.34 1.61 -16.67
CA GLU A 209 -20.64 1.01 -17.02
C GLU A 209 -20.96 -0.27 -16.23
N GLU A 210 -20.00 -1.21 -16.10
CA GLU A 210 -20.22 -2.45 -15.37
C GLU A 210 -20.41 -2.20 -13.87
N ALA A 211 -19.61 -1.30 -13.29
CA ALA A 211 -19.76 -0.89 -11.89
C ALA A 211 -21.13 -0.20 -11.66
N ILE A 212 -21.58 0.62 -12.60
CA ILE A 212 -22.91 1.26 -12.55
C ILE A 212 -24.01 0.20 -12.52
N ARG A 213 -23.96 -0.80 -13.43
CA ARG A 213 -24.95 -1.90 -13.43
C ARG A 213 -25.00 -2.64 -12.11
N MET A 214 -23.84 -3.00 -11.58
CA MET A 214 -23.74 -3.71 -10.28
C MET A 214 -24.29 -2.91 -9.12
N LEU A 215 -24.00 -1.61 -9.07
CA LEU A 215 -24.39 -0.74 -7.95
C LEU A 215 -25.86 -0.30 -8.03
N SER A 216 -26.42 -0.12 -9.23
CA SER A 216 -27.84 0.25 -9.41
C SER A 216 -28.82 -0.90 -9.18
N GLY A 217 -28.33 -2.13 -8.95
CA GLY A 217 -29.23 -3.28 -8.75
C GLY A 217 -29.98 -3.71 -10.00
N ALA A 218 -29.60 -3.21 -11.18
CA ALA A 218 -30.11 -3.67 -12.45
C ALA A 218 -29.49 -5.04 -12.78
N ALA A 219 -30.24 -6.11 -12.45
CA ALA A 219 -29.93 -7.48 -12.85
C ALA A 219 -30.24 -7.67 -14.34
#